data_0d80e0fd47bbd86313d593d577426cfe
#
_entry.id   0d80e0fd47bbd86313d593d577426cfe
#
_cell.length_a   1.000
_cell.length_b   1.000
_cell.length_c   1.000
_cell.angle_alpha   90.00
_cell.angle_beta   90.00
_cell.angle_gamma   90.00
#
_symmetry.space_group_name_H-M   'P 1'
#
loop_
_entity.id
_entity.type
_entity.pdbx_description
1 polymer ?
#
loop_
_entity_poly.entity_id
_entity_poly.type
_entity_poly.pdbx_seq_one_letter_code
_entity_poly.pdbx_strand_id
1 'polypeptide(L)'
;MKENKYDDERFFGQYSQMSRSVQGLRGAGEWHELKKMLPDFNGKRVLDLGCGFGWHCRYAIERGATFALGIDLSGKMLDKAREINSSPLIEYKRIAIEDFDFAPNSFDIVISSLTFHYLESFDTVCTEVYKCLTQEGVFVFSVEHPVFTAYGNQDWIYDSAGKPAHWPVDHYFQEGIRHARFLGEDVTKYHKTLTTYVNGLIKAGFCITHLVEPQPDESMLDTVPGMRDELRRPMMLLIAARKN
;
A
#
# COMPACT_ATOMS: atom_id res chain seq x y z
N MET A 1 -4.12 -19.46 -8.46
CA MET A 1 -4.94 -19.21 -7.23
C MET A 1 -4.24 -18.05 -6.53
N LYS A 2 -4.95 -16.96 -6.32
CA LYS A 2 -4.38 -15.78 -5.64
C LYS A 2 -4.09 -16.11 -4.20
N GLU A 3 -2.86 -15.86 -3.74
CA GLU A 3 -2.48 -16.12 -2.35
C GLU A 3 -3.21 -15.13 -1.44
N ASN A 4 -3.88 -15.64 -0.40
CA ASN A 4 -4.58 -14.84 0.58
C ASN A 4 -4.19 -15.25 2.01
N LYS A 5 -2.99 -14.84 2.42
CA LYS A 5 -2.49 -15.07 3.78
C LYS A 5 -3.31 -14.37 4.86
N TYR A 6 -3.99 -13.28 4.51
CA TYR A 6 -4.76 -12.48 5.46
C TYR A 6 -6.06 -13.17 5.94
N ASP A 7 -6.49 -14.27 5.30
CA ASP A 7 -7.57 -15.12 5.82
C ASP A 7 -7.07 -16.28 6.71
N ASP A 8 -5.73 -16.51 6.81
CA ASP A 8 -5.16 -17.42 7.79
C ASP A 8 -5.33 -16.86 9.20
N GLU A 9 -5.73 -17.70 10.17
CA GLU A 9 -6.05 -17.26 11.53
C GLU A 9 -4.84 -16.71 12.29
N ARG A 10 -3.71 -17.40 12.16
CA ARG A 10 -2.48 -17.03 12.85
C ARG A 10 -1.92 -15.72 12.29
N PHE A 11 -1.83 -15.64 10.96
CA PHE A 11 -1.36 -14.44 10.27
C PHE A 11 -2.26 -13.24 10.58
N PHE A 12 -3.58 -13.38 10.45
CA PHE A 12 -4.54 -12.35 10.77
C PHE A 12 -4.44 -11.90 12.24
N GLY A 13 -4.29 -12.85 13.18
CA GLY A 13 -4.12 -12.53 14.60
C GLY A 13 -2.88 -11.69 14.86
N GLN A 14 -1.75 -12.02 14.24
CA GLN A 14 -0.50 -11.25 14.37
C GLN A 14 -0.61 -9.87 13.68
N TYR A 15 -1.20 -9.84 12.48
CA TYR A 15 -1.41 -8.58 11.74
C TYR A 15 -2.31 -7.61 12.53
N SER A 16 -3.34 -8.14 13.19
CA SER A 16 -4.27 -7.32 14.01
C SER A 16 -3.60 -6.63 15.19
N GLN A 17 -2.42 -7.11 15.61
CA GLN A 17 -1.65 -6.51 16.71
C GLN A 17 -0.61 -5.49 16.24
N MET A 18 -0.39 -5.35 14.93
CA MET A 18 0.54 -4.34 14.41
C MET A 18 0.07 -2.93 14.74
N SER A 19 1.03 -2.01 14.89
CA SER A 19 0.74 -0.59 15.18
C SER A 19 -0.28 0.02 14.21
N ARG A 20 -0.12 -0.22 12.89
CA ARG A 20 -1.06 0.26 11.88
C ARG A 20 -2.47 -0.34 11.98
N SER A 21 -2.59 -1.55 12.54
CA SER A 21 -3.89 -2.20 12.77
C SER A 21 -4.58 -1.67 14.03
N VAL A 22 -3.82 -1.46 15.10
CA VAL A 22 -4.34 -1.01 16.41
C VAL A 22 -4.57 0.50 16.44
N GLN A 23 -3.61 1.29 15.93
CA GLN A 23 -3.64 2.75 15.98
C GLN A 23 -4.14 3.39 14.66
N GLY A 24 -4.51 2.55 13.69
CA GLY A 24 -4.93 3.01 12.36
C GLY A 24 -3.84 3.77 11.63
N LEU A 25 -4.23 4.81 10.91
CA LEU A 25 -3.30 5.59 10.09
C LEU A 25 -2.15 6.22 10.89
N ARG A 26 -2.35 6.53 12.17
CA ARG A 26 -1.28 7.08 13.02
C ARG A 26 -0.17 6.06 13.30
N GLY A 27 -0.50 4.77 13.27
CA GLY A 27 0.47 3.70 13.43
C GLY A 27 1.13 3.24 12.13
N ALA A 28 0.79 3.83 10.98
CA ALA A 28 1.39 3.54 9.69
C ALA A 28 2.61 4.44 9.45
N GLY A 29 3.78 3.82 9.26
CA GLY A 29 5.06 4.54 9.19
C GLY A 29 5.16 5.54 8.04
N GLU A 30 4.42 5.34 6.95
CA GLU A 30 4.38 6.22 5.79
C GLU A 30 3.34 7.34 5.87
N TRP A 31 2.43 7.26 6.84
CA TRP A 31 1.24 8.13 6.87
C TRP A 31 1.56 9.62 6.94
N HIS A 32 2.58 10.01 7.67
CA HIS A 32 2.96 11.43 7.82
C HIS A 32 3.33 12.09 6.48
N GLU A 33 3.83 11.31 5.51
CA GLU A 33 4.08 11.79 4.14
C GLU A 33 2.89 11.50 3.21
N LEU A 34 2.31 10.29 3.27
CA LEU A 34 1.20 9.92 2.39
C LEU A 34 0.03 10.91 2.48
N LYS A 35 -0.33 11.35 3.68
CA LYS A 35 -1.43 12.31 3.88
C LYS A 35 -1.19 13.68 3.24
N LYS A 36 0.07 14.10 3.03
CA LYS A 36 0.41 15.37 2.36
C LYS A 36 0.19 15.29 0.86
N MET A 37 0.20 14.07 0.30
CA MET A 37 0.01 13.81 -1.12
C MET A 37 -1.47 13.63 -1.49
N LEU A 38 -2.34 13.45 -0.50
CA LEU A 38 -3.78 13.28 -0.72
C LEU A 38 -4.44 14.61 -1.08
N PRO A 39 -5.35 14.63 -2.07
CA PRO A 39 -6.10 15.83 -2.45
C PRO A 39 -7.21 16.14 -1.43
N ASP A 40 -7.95 17.24 -1.66
CA ASP A 40 -9.18 17.51 -0.94
C ASP A 40 -10.25 16.43 -1.25
N PHE A 41 -10.85 15.90 -0.20
CA PHE A 41 -11.89 14.87 -0.29
C PHE A 41 -13.31 15.43 -0.39
N ASN A 42 -13.50 16.72 -0.16
CA ASN A 42 -14.83 17.32 -0.09
C ASN A 42 -15.64 17.07 -1.39
N GLY A 43 -16.79 16.41 -1.25
CA GLY A 43 -17.66 16.09 -2.38
C GLY A 43 -17.17 14.93 -3.27
N LYS A 44 -16.08 14.25 -2.92
CA LYS A 44 -15.39 13.25 -3.77
C LYS A 44 -15.91 11.83 -3.55
N ARG A 45 -15.76 10.99 -4.59
CA ARG A 45 -15.95 9.54 -4.55
C ARG A 45 -14.59 8.87 -4.54
N VAL A 46 -14.36 8.00 -3.56
CA VAL A 46 -13.05 7.40 -3.27
C VAL A 46 -13.09 5.89 -3.46
N LEU A 47 -12.03 5.34 -4.06
CA LEU A 47 -11.78 3.91 -4.14
C LEU A 47 -10.49 3.60 -3.36
N ASP A 48 -10.53 2.62 -2.45
CA ASP A 48 -9.38 2.12 -1.70
C ASP A 48 -9.07 0.68 -2.12
N LEU A 49 -7.94 0.49 -2.81
CA LEU A 49 -7.51 -0.79 -3.36
C LEU A 49 -6.63 -1.53 -2.35
N GLY A 50 -7.11 -2.67 -1.85
CA GLY A 50 -6.49 -3.39 -0.74
C GLY A 50 -6.72 -2.66 0.58
N CYS A 51 -7.98 -2.35 0.86
CA CYS A 51 -8.36 -1.45 1.96
C CYS A 51 -8.08 -2.00 3.38
N GLY A 52 -7.82 -3.30 3.51
CA GLY A 52 -7.58 -3.94 4.81
C GLY A 52 -8.71 -3.63 5.80
N PHE A 53 -8.38 -3.00 6.92
CA PHE A 53 -9.35 -2.60 7.96
C PHE A 53 -10.14 -1.32 7.63
N GLY A 54 -10.00 -0.75 6.42
CA GLY A 54 -10.81 0.37 5.94
C GLY A 54 -10.42 1.75 6.50
N TRP A 55 -9.22 1.91 7.03
CA TRP A 55 -8.78 3.16 7.63
C TRP A 55 -8.76 4.34 6.67
N HIS A 56 -8.37 4.13 5.40
CA HIS A 56 -8.39 5.20 4.38
C HIS A 56 -9.81 5.53 3.95
N CYS A 57 -10.71 4.54 3.85
CA CYS A 57 -12.13 4.78 3.59
C CYS A 57 -12.74 5.67 4.68
N ARG A 58 -12.48 5.34 5.97
CA ARG A 58 -12.94 6.14 7.10
C ARG A 58 -12.38 7.54 7.07
N TYR A 59 -11.07 7.69 6.85
CA TYR A 59 -10.42 8.99 6.72
C TYR A 59 -11.02 9.85 5.62
N ALA A 60 -11.28 9.27 4.44
CA ALA A 60 -11.89 9.99 3.33
C ALA A 60 -13.27 10.55 3.70
N ILE A 61 -14.14 9.76 4.35
CA ILE A 61 -15.45 10.22 4.79
C ILE A 61 -15.35 11.30 5.87
N GLU A 62 -14.44 11.16 6.82
CA GLU A 62 -14.18 12.19 7.85
C GLU A 62 -13.66 13.51 7.26
N ARG A 63 -13.15 13.48 6.02
CA ARG A 63 -12.67 14.63 5.25
C ARG A 63 -13.65 15.14 4.19
N GLY A 64 -14.91 14.66 4.23
CA GLY A 64 -15.98 15.19 3.40
C GLY A 64 -16.23 14.42 2.09
N ALA A 65 -15.62 13.25 1.90
CA ALA A 65 -15.99 12.40 0.77
C ALA A 65 -17.46 11.98 0.87
N THR A 66 -18.14 11.94 -0.26
CA THR A 66 -19.56 11.57 -0.34
C THR A 66 -19.79 10.07 -0.45
N PHE A 67 -18.74 9.33 -0.83
CA PHE A 67 -18.76 7.88 -0.96
C PHE A 67 -17.34 7.33 -0.91
N ALA A 68 -17.15 6.22 -0.24
CA ALA A 68 -15.93 5.44 -0.29
C ALA A 68 -16.23 3.96 -0.55
N LEU A 69 -15.52 3.35 -1.50
CA LEU A 69 -15.52 1.92 -1.76
C LEU A 69 -14.17 1.35 -1.37
N GLY A 70 -14.15 0.44 -0.39
CA GLY A 70 -12.97 -0.36 -0.07
C GLY A 70 -13.09 -1.74 -0.69
N ILE A 71 -12.06 -2.18 -1.42
CA ILE A 71 -11.97 -3.57 -1.89
C ILE A 71 -10.77 -4.27 -1.26
N ASP A 72 -10.96 -5.54 -0.94
CA ASP A 72 -9.90 -6.42 -0.43
C ASP A 72 -10.19 -7.87 -0.81
N LEU A 73 -9.16 -8.69 -0.93
CA LEU A 73 -9.30 -10.12 -1.20
C LEU A 73 -9.71 -10.90 0.07
N SER A 74 -9.30 -10.42 1.24
CA SER A 74 -9.52 -11.09 2.52
C SER A 74 -10.91 -10.78 3.09
N GLY A 75 -11.69 -11.83 3.33
CA GLY A 75 -12.96 -11.73 4.05
C GLY A 75 -12.77 -11.25 5.48
N LYS A 76 -11.78 -11.76 6.20
CA LYS A 76 -11.48 -11.36 7.59
C LYS A 76 -11.12 -9.87 7.72
N MET A 77 -10.34 -9.34 6.76
CA MET A 77 -10.02 -7.91 6.70
C MET A 77 -11.29 -7.07 6.55
N LEU A 78 -12.15 -7.44 5.63
CA LEU A 78 -13.40 -6.71 5.36
C LEU A 78 -14.39 -6.83 6.52
N ASP A 79 -14.47 -7.98 7.20
CA ASP A 79 -15.31 -8.13 8.38
C ASP A 79 -14.83 -7.21 9.51
N LYS A 80 -13.50 -7.12 9.70
CA LYS A 80 -12.93 -6.16 10.65
C LYS A 80 -13.16 -4.70 10.23
N ALA A 81 -13.07 -4.40 8.93
CA ALA A 81 -13.38 -3.06 8.41
C ALA A 81 -14.84 -2.66 8.70
N ARG A 82 -15.79 -3.56 8.50
CA ARG A 82 -17.20 -3.33 8.83
C ARG A 82 -17.44 -3.15 10.34
N GLU A 83 -16.68 -3.87 11.17
CA GLU A 83 -16.78 -3.75 12.62
C GLU A 83 -16.32 -2.38 13.14
N ILE A 84 -15.15 -1.89 12.67
CA ILE A 84 -14.49 -0.73 13.29
C ILE A 84 -14.56 0.56 12.46
N ASN A 85 -14.79 0.48 11.16
CA ASN A 85 -14.78 1.61 10.23
C ASN A 85 -16.04 1.64 9.34
N SER A 86 -17.20 1.26 9.88
CA SER A 86 -18.47 1.33 9.16
C SER A 86 -19.01 2.76 9.09
N SER A 87 -19.67 3.07 7.97
CA SER A 87 -20.44 4.29 7.74
C SER A 87 -21.48 4.02 6.64
N PRO A 88 -22.66 4.69 6.64
CA PRO A 88 -23.58 4.62 5.52
C PRO A 88 -23.00 5.06 4.16
N LEU A 89 -21.89 5.80 4.18
CA LEU A 89 -21.18 6.29 3.01
C LEU A 89 -19.99 5.40 2.59
N ILE A 90 -19.77 4.28 3.31
CA ILE A 90 -18.68 3.35 3.00
C ILE A 90 -19.26 2.00 2.60
N GLU A 91 -18.84 1.51 1.45
CA GLU A 91 -19.10 0.16 0.99
C GLU A 91 -17.82 -0.67 1.00
N TYR A 92 -17.90 -1.94 1.44
CA TYR A 92 -16.78 -2.88 1.40
C TYR A 92 -17.14 -4.08 0.54
N LYS A 93 -16.31 -4.37 -0.49
CA LYS A 93 -16.50 -5.50 -1.40
C LYS A 93 -15.29 -6.44 -1.40
N ARG A 94 -15.58 -7.74 -1.37
CA ARG A 94 -14.56 -8.78 -1.55
C ARG A 94 -14.25 -8.95 -3.04
N ILE A 95 -13.21 -8.25 -3.50
CA ILE A 95 -12.75 -8.26 -4.89
C ILE A 95 -11.22 -8.27 -4.86
N ALA A 96 -10.62 -9.16 -5.63
CA ALA A 96 -9.18 -9.09 -5.86
C ALA A 96 -8.85 -7.90 -6.77
N ILE A 97 -7.74 -7.21 -6.48
CA ILE A 97 -7.35 -6.04 -7.28
C ILE A 97 -7.15 -6.39 -8.76
N GLU A 98 -6.69 -7.60 -9.06
CA GLU A 98 -6.51 -8.05 -10.44
C GLU A 98 -7.82 -8.29 -11.20
N ASP A 99 -8.95 -8.33 -10.48
CA ASP A 99 -10.27 -8.63 -11.07
C ASP A 99 -11.25 -7.43 -11.02
N PHE A 100 -10.80 -6.27 -10.50
CA PHE A 100 -11.71 -5.14 -10.48
C PHE A 100 -11.93 -4.59 -11.90
N ASP A 101 -13.18 -4.34 -12.22
CA ASP A 101 -13.59 -3.69 -13.46
C ASP A 101 -14.74 -2.71 -13.11
N PHE A 102 -14.38 -1.44 -12.91
CA PHE A 102 -15.35 -0.40 -12.62
C PHE A 102 -15.62 0.44 -13.87
N ALA A 103 -16.85 0.97 -13.93
CA ALA A 103 -17.24 1.85 -15.01
C ALA A 103 -16.27 3.04 -15.14
N PRO A 104 -16.02 3.54 -16.35
CA PRO A 104 -15.22 4.74 -16.56
C PRO A 104 -15.73 5.93 -15.74
N ASN A 105 -14.80 6.74 -15.22
CA ASN A 105 -15.10 7.97 -14.49
C ASN A 105 -15.98 7.75 -13.24
N SER A 106 -15.80 6.64 -12.54
CA SER A 106 -16.58 6.29 -11.34
C SER A 106 -16.05 6.90 -10.06
N PHE A 107 -14.75 7.25 -10.01
CA PHE A 107 -14.08 7.75 -8.81
C PHE A 107 -13.26 8.99 -9.10
N ASP A 108 -13.19 9.89 -8.12
CA ASP A 108 -12.36 11.09 -8.19
C ASP A 108 -10.96 10.83 -7.61
N ILE A 109 -10.87 9.92 -6.65
CA ILE A 109 -9.64 9.59 -5.94
C ILE A 109 -9.54 8.06 -5.83
N VAL A 110 -8.37 7.51 -6.18
CA VAL A 110 -8.01 6.14 -5.91
C VAL A 110 -6.81 6.12 -4.96
N ILE A 111 -6.92 5.34 -3.89
CA ILE A 111 -5.86 5.17 -2.88
C ILE A 111 -5.49 3.69 -2.83
N SER A 112 -4.22 3.39 -2.57
CA SER A 112 -3.77 2.06 -2.19
C SER A 112 -2.56 2.17 -1.25
N SER A 113 -2.56 1.45 -0.16
CA SER A 113 -1.42 1.47 0.78
C SER A 113 -0.85 0.08 0.96
N LEU A 114 0.43 -0.08 0.61
CA LEU A 114 1.24 -1.29 0.79
C LEU A 114 0.60 -2.58 0.24
N THR A 115 0.04 -2.51 -0.97
CA THR A 115 -0.68 -3.64 -1.58
C THR A 115 -0.06 -4.12 -2.88
N PHE A 116 0.42 -3.23 -3.76
CA PHE A 116 0.79 -3.62 -5.14
C PHE A 116 2.06 -4.48 -5.24
N HIS A 117 2.84 -4.60 -4.19
CA HIS A 117 3.95 -5.57 -4.14
C HIS A 117 3.47 -7.02 -3.97
N TYR A 118 2.18 -7.27 -3.74
CA TYR A 118 1.56 -8.60 -3.79
C TYR A 118 1.02 -8.96 -5.19
N LEU A 119 1.01 -8.04 -6.13
CA LEU A 119 0.47 -8.24 -7.47
C LEU A 119 1.56 -8.51 -8.49
N GLU A 120 1.30 -9.42 -9.42
CA GLU A 120 2.23 -9.72 -10.50
C GLU A 120 2.33 -8.54 -11.48
N SER A 121 1.22 -8.01 -11.97
CA SER A 121 1.18 -6.93 -12.95
C SER A 121 0.76 -5.60 -12.34
N PHE A 122 1.64 -4.61 -12.40
CA PHE A 122 1.32 -3.23 -12.05
C PHE A 122 0.73 -2.45 -13.24
N ASP A 123 1.12 -2.78 -14.47
CA ASP A 123 0.61 -2.13 -15.68
C ASP A 123 -0.91 -2.31 -15.83
N THR A 124 -1.42 -3.51 -15.49
CA THR A 124 -2.87 -3.79 -15.50
C THR A 124 -3.60 -2.89 -14.49
N VAL A 125 -3.05 -2.76 -13.29
CA VAL A 125 -3.63 -1.87 -12.25
C VAL A 125 -3.66 -0.43 -12.75
N CYS A 126 -2.56 0.07 -13.33
CA CYS A 126 -2.51 1.44 -13.86
C CYS A 126 -3.57 1.69 -14.93
N THR A 127 -3.79 0.72 -15.83
CA THR A 127 -4.79 0.82 -16.90
C THR A 127 -6.21 0.90 -16.32
N GLU A 128 -6.57 0.00 -15.40
CA GLU A 128 -7.91 -0.03 -14.83
C GLU A 128 -8.17 1.16 -13.90
N VAL A 129 -7.16 1.61 -13.14
CA VAL A 129 -7.26 2.83 -12.31
C VAL A 129 -7.44 4.05 -13.21
N TYR A 130 -6.67 4.17 -14.29
CA TYR A 130 -6.83 5.28 -15.23
C TYR A 130 -8.24 5.32 -15.85
N LYS A 131 -8.77 4.17 -16.22
CA LYS A 131 -10.13 4.03 -16.77
C LYS A 131 -11.20 4.48 -15.77
N CYS A 132 -11.15 4.01 -14.52
CA CYS A 132 -12.18 4.29 -13.53
C CYS A 132 -12.10 5.68 -12.89
N LEU A 133 -10.97 6.39 -12.98
CA LEU A 133 -10.82 7.77 -12.52
C LEU A 133 -11.55 8.75 -13.43
N THR A 134 -12.14 9.78 -12.82
CA THR A 134 -12.63 10.98 -13.52
C THR A 134 -11.47 11.78 -14.14
N GLN A 135 -11.80 12.71 -15.04
CA GLN A 135 -10.82 13.71 -15.52
C GLN A 135 -10.29 14.50 -14.31
N GLU A 136 -9.00 14.81 -14.29
CA GLU A 136 -8.29 15.41 -13.14
C GLU A 136 -8.30 14.52 -11.86
N GLY A 137 -8.79 13.30 -11.94
CA GLY A 137 -8.80 12.33 -10.84
C GLY A 137 -7.39 11.96 -10.39
N VAL A 138 -7.24 11.67 -9.10
CA VAL A 138 -5.93 11.46 -8.45
C VAL A 138 -5.77 10.03 -8.01
N PHE A 139 -4.61 9.44 -8.31
CA PHE A 139 -4.17 8.14 -7.83
C PHE A 139 -2.98 8.32 -6.89
N VAL A 140 -3.14 7.89 -5.62
CA VAL A 140 -2.08 7.94 -4.60
C VAL A 140 -1.87 6.56 -4.03
N PHE A 141 -0.62 6.09 -4.00
CA PHE A 141 -0.32 4.79 -3.43
C PHE A 141 1.04 4.72 -2.74
N SER A 142 1.16 3.75 -1.86
CA SER A 142 2.43 3.31 -1.29
C SER A 142 2.71 1.85 -1.61
N VAL A 143 3.98 1.53 -1.82
CA VAL A 143 4.48 0.15 -1.98
C VAL A 143 5.74 -0.05 -1.16
N GLU A 144 6.10 -1.30 -0.90
CA GLU A 144 7.48 -1.59 -0.46
C GLU A 144 8.45 -1.13 -1.55
N HIS A 145 9.50 -0.43 -1.12
CA HIS A 145 10.46 0.15 -2.04
C HIS A 145 11.23 -0.94 -2.83
N PRO A 146 11.56 -0.71 -4.12
CA PRO A 146 12.36 -1.67 -4.89
C PRO A 146 13.67 -2.09 -4.24
N VAL A 147 14.36 -1.20 -3.54
CA VAL A 147 15.56 -1.55 -2.75
C VAL A 147 15.22 -2.53 -1.62
N PHE A 148 14.05 -2.38 -1.00
CA PHE A 148 13.59 -3.25 0.07
C PHE A 148 13.21 -4.66 -0.42
N THR A 149 12.64 -4.76 -1.62
CA THR A 149 12.16 -6.04 -2.17
C THR A 149 13.20 -6.79 -3.02
N ALA A 150 14.30 -6.16 -3.44
CA ALA A 150 15.22 -6.69 -4.44
C ALA A 150 15.82 -8.06 -4.07
N TYR A 151 16.36 -8.20 -2.87
CA TYR A 151 17.04 -9.43 -2.43
C TYR A 151 16.05 -10.55 -2.05
N GLY A 152 14.87 -10.22 -1.56
CA GLY A 152 13.78 -11.17 -1.30
C GLY A 152 13.54 -11.47 0.17
N ASN A 153 14.53 -11.85 0.97
CA ASN A 153 14.32 -12.21 2.39
C ASN A 153 13.90 -11.02 3.27
N GLN A 154 14.15 -9.79 2.81
CA GLN A 154 13.77 -8.56 3.51
C GLN A 154 14.35 -8.45 4.93
N ASP A 155 15.61 -8.84 5.08
CA ASP A 155 16.33 -8.78 6.35
C ASP A 155 17.73 -8.20 6.17
N TRP A 156 18.28 -7.70 7.27
CA TRP A 156 19.64 -7.19 7.34
C TRP A 156 20.67 -8.31 7.25
N ILE A 157 21.86 -7.98 6.76
CA ILE A 157 23.04 -8.78 7.03
C ILE A 157 23.62 -8.30 8.35
N TYR A 158 23.84 -9.22 9.27
CA TYR A 158 24.31 -8.93 10.62
C TYR A 158 25.81 -9.17 10.75
N ASP A 159 26.47 -8.38 11.59
CA ASP A 159 27.86 -8.60 11.97
C ASP A 159 27.99 -9.73 13.01
N SER A 160 29.23 -10.02 13.41
CA SER A 160 29.52 -11.05 14.42
C SER A 160 28.97 -10.73 15.82
N ALA A 161 28.58 -9.48 16.08
CA ALA A 161 27.97 -9.03 17.32
C ALA A 161 26.42 -9.02 17.23
N GLY A 162 25.85 -9.46 16.11
CA GLY A 162 24.41 -9.48 15.88
C GLY A 162 23.80 -8.10 15.59
N LYS A 163 24.62 -7.13 15.16
CA LYS A 163 24.13 -5.80 14.77
C LYS A 163 23.91 -5.71 13.26
N PRO A 164 22.91 -4.97 12.80
CA PRO A 164 22.67 -4.71 11.37
C PRO A 164 23.91 -4.06 10.72
N ALA A 165 24.64 -4.82 9.90
CA ALA A 165 25.84 -4.35 9.20
C ALA A 165 25.47 -3.59 7.94
N HIS A 166 24.72 -4.19 7.02
CA HIS A 166 24.23 -3.57 5.80
C HIS A 166 22.97 -4.26 5.29
N TRP A 167 22.19 -3.52 4.48
CA TRP A 167 21.04 -4.06 3.76
C TRP A 167 21.50 -4.64 2.43
N PRO A 168 21.19 -5.90 2.10
CA PRO A 168 21.57 -6.49 0.82
C PRO A 168 20.67 -5.98 -0.30
N VAL A 169 21.27 -5.49 -1.39
CA VAL A 169 20.58 -5.20 -2.63
C VAL A 169 21.21 -6.05 -3.71
N ASP A 170 20.47 -7.08 -4.14
CA ASP A 170 20.90 -7.98 -5.22
C ASP A 170 19.70 -8.33 -6.09
N HIS A 171 19.96 -8.82 -7.31
CA HIS A 171 18.92 -9.18 -8.27
C HIS A 171 17.90 -8.08 -8.60
N TYR A 172 18.27 -6.79 -8.43
CA TYR A 172 17.39 -5.63 -8.60
C TYR A 172 16.74 -5.56 -9.99
N PHE A 173 17.45 -5.94 -11.05
CA PHE A 173 16.92 -5.92 -12.42
C PHE A 173 16.15 -7.19 -12.80
N GLN A 174 16.13 -8.19 -11.94
CA GLN A 174 15.37 -9.43 -12.14
C GLN A 174 14.03 -9.28 -11.42
N GLU A 175 13.04 -8.76 -12.12
CA GLU A 175 11.68 -8.62 -11.58
C GLU A 175 10.99 -9.98 -11.42
N GLY A 176 9.91 -10.02 -10.62
CA GLY A 176 9.09 -11.20 -10.39
C GLY A 176 9.07 -11.66 -8.94
N ILE A 177 8.78 -12.94 -8.76
CA ILE A 177 8.50 -13.54 -7.45
C ILE A 177 9.68 -13.39 -6.48
N ARG A 178 9.33 -13.02 -5.25
CA ARG A 178 10.19 -13.06 -4.07
C ARG A 178 9.45 -13.77 -2.94
N HIS A 179 10.18 -14.56 -2.19
CA HIS A 179 9.68 -15.17 -0.96
C HIS A 179 10.26 -14.37 0.21
N ALA A 180 9.39 -13.68 0.91
CA ALA A 180 9.73 -12.87 2.07
C ALA A 180 9.14 -13.49 3.33
N ARG A 181 9.76 -13.25 4.48
CA ARG A 181 9.21 -13.64 5.77
C ARG A 181 8.55 -12.44 6.43
N PHE A 182 7.25 -12.51 6.61
CA PHE A 182 6.48 -11.46 7.25
C PHE A 182 5.57 -12.04 8.33
N LEU A 183 5.62 -11.48 9.54
CA LEU A 183 4.89 -11.98 10.71
C LEU A 183 5.13 -13.48 10.96
N GLY A 184 6.37 -13.94 10.77
CA GLY A 184 6.75 -15.34 10.99
C GLY A 184 6.28 -16.34 9.95
N GLU A 185 5.59 -15.89 8.91
CA GLU A 185 5.08 -16.72 7.81
C GLU A 185 5.76 -16.35 6.49
N ASP A 186 5.85 -17.34 5.60
CA ASP A 186 6.32 -17.10 4.24
C ASP A 186 5.21 -16.44 3.41
N VAL A 187 5.54 -15.34 2.79
CA VAL A 187 4.64 -14.58 1.90
C VAL A 187 5.26 -14.40 0.53
N THR A 188 4.44 -14.58 -0.49
CA THR A 188 4.85 -14.32 -1.87
C THR A 188 4.66 -12.84 -2.18
N LYS A 189 5.73 -12.20 -2.67
CA LYS A 189 5.72 -10.83 -3.17
C LYS A 189 6.26 -10.79 -4.58
N TYR A 190 6.01 -9.71 -5.28
CA TYR A 190 6.50 -9.48 -6.63
C TYR A 190 7.38 -8.23 -6.64
N HIS A 191 8.67 -8.46 -6.74
CA HIS A 191 9.63 -7.38 -6.92
C HIS A 191 9.42 -6.70 -8.27
N LYS A 192 9.40 -5.39 -8.25
CA LYS A 192 9.38 -4.51 -9.42
C LYS A 192 10.43 -3.42 -9.24
N THR A 193 11.06 -3.02 -10.32
CA THR A 193 12.00 -1.89 -10.29
C THR A 193 11.27 -0.55 -10.17
N LEU A 194 11.96 0.50 -9.77
CA LEU A 194 11.43 1.87 -9.81
C LEU A 194 10.98 2.23 -11.24
N THR A 195 11.71 1.76 -12.24
CA THR A 195 11.37 1.95 -13.67
C THR A 195 9.98 1.40 -13.98
N THR A 196 9.63 0.21 -13.49
CA THR A 196 8.32 -0.41 -13.71
C THR A 196 7.20 0.40 -13.09
N TYR A 197 7.35 0.88 -11.85
CA TYR A 197 6.34 1.73 -11.22
C TYR A 197 6.15 3.06 -11.96
N VAL A 198 7.23 3.75 -12.27
CA VAL A 198 7.17 5.06 -12.96
C VAL A 198 6.64 4.94 -14.38
N ASN A 199 7.20 4.01 -15.16
CA ASN A 199 6.79 3.84 -16.55
C ASN A 199 5.40 3.23 -16.71
N GLY A 200 4.93 2.39 -15.78
CA GLY A 200 3.57 1.88 -15.76
C GLY A 200 2.54 3.02 -15.70
N LEU A 201 2.77 3.99 -14.83
CA LEU A 201 1.93 5.20 -14.73
C LEU A 201 1.99 6.04 -16.01
N ILE A 202 3.20 6.33 -16.51
CA ILE A 202 3.39 7.15 -17.73
C ILE A 202 2.71 6.49 -18.95
N LYS A 203 2.89 5.18 -19.13
CA LYS A 203 2.27 4.42 -20.23
C LYS A 203 0.75 4.42 -20.17
N ALA A 204 0.18 4.37 -18.95
CA ALA A 204 -1.28 4.46 -18.76
C ALA A 204 -1.83 5.86 -19.00
N GLY A 205 -1.00 6.89 -19.13
CA GLY A 205 -1.39 8.28 -19.41
C GLY A 205 -1.40 9.19 -18.17
N PHE A 206 -0.93 8.72 -17.03
CA PHE A 206 -0.85 9.55 -15.82
C PHE A 206 0.26 10.60 -15.89
N CYS A 207 0.01 11.77 -15.30
CA CYS A 207 1.02 12.73 -14.92
C CYS A 207 1.44 12.48 -13.47
N ILE A 208 2.68 12.07 -13.22
CA ILE A 208 3.20 11.90 -11.86
C ILE A 208 3.39 13.28 -11.25
N THR A 209 2.76 13.52 -10.09
CA THR A 209 2.82 14.80 -9.38
C THR A 209 3.78 14.77 -8.21
N HIS A 210 3.92 13.62 -7.54
CA HIS A 210 4.84 13.43 -6.41
C HIS A 210 5.43 12.02 -6.45
N LEU A 211 6.69 11.93 -6.06
CA LEU A 211 7.39 10.69 -5.74
C LEU A 211 8.17 10.94 -4.46
N VAL A 212 7.91 10.13 -3.43
CA VAL A 212 8.48 10.31 -2.09
C VAL A 212 9.01 8.97 -1.57
N GLU A 213 10.20 8.98 -1.04
CA GLU A 213 10.82 7.91 -0.24
C GLU A 213 10.75 8.36 1.23
N PRO A 214 9.70 7.96 1.98
CA PRO A 214 9.51 8.47 3.32
C PRO A 214 10.58 7.95 4.27
N GLN A 215 11.16 8.83 5.07
CA GLN A 215 11.92 8.44 6.24
C GLN A 215 10.96 8.10 7.38
N PRO A 216 11.35 7.28 8.37
CA PRO A 216 10.57 7.11 9.59
C PRO A 216 10.28 8.44 10.27
N ASP A 217 9.07 8.59 10.81
CA ASP A 217 8.71 9.75 11.63
C ASP A 217 9.62 9.83 12.87
N GLU A 218 10.07 11.02 13.22
CA GLU A 218 10.98 11.24 14.37
C GLU A 218 10.46 10.62 15.66
N SER A 219 9.16 10.66 15.89
CA SER A 219 8.53 10.07 17.08
C SER A 219 8.66 8.55 17.16
N MET A 220 8.93 7.88 16.04
CA MET A 220 9.10 6.43 15.97
C MET A 220 10.56 6.00 16.22
N LEU A 221 11.56 6.89 16.03
CA LEU A 221 12.97 6.54 16.08
C LEU A 221 13.42 5.99 17.44
N ASP A 222 12.83 6.48 18.52
CA ASP A 222 13.17 6.08 19.89
C ASP A 222 12.13 5.15 20.52
N THR A 223 10.94 5.07 19.95
CA THR A 223 9.82 4.30 20.51
C THR A 223 9.65 2.93 19.86
N VAL A 224 10.12 2.76 18.62
CA VAL A 224 10.00 1.51 17.87
C VAL A 224 11.36 0.86 17.71
N PRO A 225 11.59 -0.35 18.28
CA PRO A 225 12.87 -1.05 18.14
C PRO A 225 13.29 -1.21 16.67
N GLY A 226 14.56 -0.92 16.36
CA GLY A 226 15.13 -1.03 15.02
C GLY A 226 14.79 0.12 14.07
N MET A 227 13.92 1.07 14.47
CA MET A 227 13.48 2.15 13.57
C MET A 227 14.62 3.08 13.12
N ARG A 228 15.66 3.26 13.93
CA ARG A 228 16.84 4.04 13.53
C ARG A 228 17.63 3.40 12.37
N ASP A 229 17.61 2.07 12.25
CA ASP A 229 18.22 1.38 11.11
C ASP A 229 17.44 1.61 9.81
N GLU A 230 16.15 1.87 9.91
CA GLU A 230 15.31 2.21 8.74
C GLU A 230 15.73 3.52 8.05
N LEU A 231 16.45 4.42 8.73
CA LEU A 231 17.05 5.62 8.13
C LEU A 231 18.19 5.31 7.13
N ARG A 232 18.67 4.08 7.11
CA ARG A 232 19.84 3.68 6.31
C ARG A 232 19.49 3.22 4.91
N ARG A 233 18.17 3.00 4.63
CA ARG A 233 17.66 2.63 3.32
C ARG A 233 16.18 2.98 3.20
N PRO A 234 15.65 3.20 1.98
CA PRO A 234 14.21 3.37 1.79
C PRO A 234 13.48 2.03 2.02
N MET A 235 12.43 2.05 2.85
CA MET A 235 11.54 0.91 3.06
C MET A 235 10.32 0.98 2.16
N MET A 236 9.84 2.19 1.90
CA MET A 236 8.62 2.44 1.15
C MET A 236 8.85 3.44 0.02
N LEU A 237 8.03 3.34 -1.01
CA LEU A 237 7.92 4.29 -2.10
C LEU A 237 6.47 4.76 -2.19
N LEU A 238 6.27 6.07 -2.19
CA LEU A 238 4.98 6.72 -2.34
C LEU A 238 4.94 7.44 -3.67
N ILE A 239 3.86 7.27 -4.42
CA ILE A 239 3.65 8.00 -5.68
C ILE A 239 2.24 8.57 -5.72
N ALA A 240 2.13 9.83 -6.14
CA ALA A 240 0.88 10.46 -6.52
C ALA A 240 0.92 10.79 -8.01
N ALA A 241 -0.18 10.50 -8.69
CA ALA A 241 -0.33 10.75 -10.10
C ALA A 241 -1.75 11.25 -10.41
N ARG A 242 -1.90 12.01 -11.50
CA ARG A 242 -3.17 12.59 -11.92
C ARG A 242 -3.52 12.16 -13.33
N LYS A 243 -4.79 11.86 -13.55
CA LYS A 243 -5.36 11.66 -14.89
C LYS A 243 -5.58 13.02 -15.55
N ASN A 244 -4.90 13.25 -16.68
CA ASN A 244 -5.07 14.48 -17.46
C ASN A 244 -6.24 14.36 -18.42
#